data_388a21425e93c1f8139e7fb983c5b76b
#
_entry.id   388a21425e93c1f8139e7fb983c5b76b
#
_cell.length_a   1.000
_cell.length_b   1.000
_cell.length_c   1.000
_cell.angle_alpha   90.00
_cell.angle_beta   90.00
_cell.angle_gamma   90.00
#
_symmetry.space_group_name_H-M   'P 1'
#
loop_
_entity.id
_entity.type
_entity.pdbx_description
1 polymer ?
#
loop_
_entity_poly.entity_id
_entity_poly.type
_entity_poly.pdbx_seq_one_letter_code
_entity_poly.pdbx_strand_id
1 'polypeptide(L)' 'MCKTIYSKDHRFLTEQLKKARIEAGFDQEKAAELLGKTQSYISKIEAGQRRIDIVQLKEFAKTYKKSLDYFIKK' A
#
# COMPACT_ATOMS: atom_id res chain seq x y z
N MET A 1 5.30 2.48 -22.59
CA MET A 1 5.03 2.21 -22.17
C MET A 1 4.84 2.04 -21.14
N CYS A 2 4.66 2.14 -20.52
CA CYS A 2 4.63 2.02 -19.62
C CYS A 2 4.01 1.37 -18.91
N LYS A 3 3.93 0.94 -18.47
CA LYS A 3 3.40 0.14 -17.82
C LYS A 3 3.71 0.24 -16.49
N THR A 4 3.70 1.34 -15.84
CA THR A 4 4.07 1.55 -14.50
C THR A 4 3.22 0.78 -13.54
N ILE A 5 1.95 0.67 -13.82
CA ILE A 5 1.02 0.04 -12.91
C ILE A 5 1.22 -1.47 -12.82
N TYR A 6 1.90 -2.04 -13.82
CA TYR A 6 2.15 -3.47 -13.84
C TYR A 6 3.63 -3.80 -13.77
N SER A 7 4.46 -2.83 -13.43
CA SER A 7 5.89 -3.06 -13.32
C SER A 7 6.19 -3.94 -12.11
N LYS A 8 7.38 -4.54 -12.12
CA LYS A 8 7.81 -5.33 -10.97
C LYS A 8 7.92 -4.48 -9.72
N ASP A 9 8.35 -3.25 -9.86
CA ASP A 9 8.48 -2.35 -8.72
C ASP A 9 7.11 -2.02 -8.14
N HIS A 10 6.13 -1.81 -9.00
CA HIS A 10 4.80 -1.53 -8.53
C HIS A 10 4.20 -2.75 -7.81
N ARG A 11 4.43 -3.92 -8.37
CA ARG A 11 3.95 -5.16 -7.77
C ARG A 11 4.60 -5.39 -6.41
N PHE A 12 5.90 -5.15 -6.32
CA PHE A 12 6.59 -5.27 -5.05
C PHE A 12 5.99 -4.33 -4.02
N LEU A 13 5.74 -3.09 -4.41
CA LEU A 13 5.14 -2.10 -3.52
C LEU A 13 3.78 -2.56 -3.01
N THR A 14 2.92 -3.02 -3.90
CA THR A 14 1.57 -3.41 -3.49
C THR A 14 1.59 -4.65 -2.60
N GLU A 15 2.50 -5.58 -2.87
CA GLU A 15 2.64 -6.75 -2.02
C GLU A 15 3.14 -6.38 -0.63
N GLN A 16 4.08 -5.42 -0.57
CA GLN A 16 4.58 -4.97 0.70
C GLN A 16 3.52 -4.22 1.50
N LEU A 17 2.66 -3.48 0.82
CA LEU A 17 1.57 -2.79 1.48
C LEU A 17 0.62 -3.78 2.15
N LYS A 18 0.27 -4.84 1.43
CA LYS A 18 -0.60 -5.86 1.99
C LYS A 18 0.09 -6.57 3.15
N LYS A 19 1.35 -6.90 2.99
CA LYS A 19 2.11 -7.59 4.02
C LYS A 19 2.21 -6.74 5.28
N ALA A 20 2.50 -5.45 5.12
CA ALA A 20 2.60 -4.54 6.25
C ALA A 20 1.28 -4.43 7.00
N ARG A 21 0.18 -4.38 6.24
CA ARG A 21 -1.14 -4.31 6.86
C ARG A 21 -1.41 -5.55 7.71
N ILE A 22 -1.12 -6.71 7.17
CA ILE A 22 -1.35 -7.96 7.88
C ILE A 22 -0.46 -8.05 9.11
N GLU A 23 0.80 -7.65 8.98
CA GLU A 23 1.73 -7.66 10.11
C GLU A 23 1.32 -6.69 11.19
N ALA A 24 0.65 -5.60 10.82
CA ALA A 24 0.16 -4.64 11.80
C ALA A 24 -1.13 -5.12 12.48
N GLY A 25 -1.71 -6.21 11.99
CA GLY A 25 -2.90 -6.78 12.59
C GLY A 25 -4.19 -6.15 12.09
N PHE A 26 -4.16 -5.50 10.94
CA PHE A 26 -5.34 -4.80 10.40
C PHE A 26 -5.94 -5.56 9.23
N ASP A 27 -7.26 -5.61 9.17
CA ASP A 27 -7.92 -6.01 7.94
C ASP A 27 -8.08 -4.77 7.06
N GLN A 28 -8.64 -4.95 5.87
CA GLN A 28 -8.77 -3.83 4.93
C GLN A 28 -9.70 -2.74 5.46
N GLU A 29 -10.75 -3.13 6.15
CA GLU A 29 -11.67 -2.14 6.72
C GLU A 29 -11.00 -1.29 7.77
N LYS A 30 -10.24 -1.92 8.64
CA LYS A 30 -9.55 -1.19 9.70
C LYS A 30 -8.50 -0.26 9.13
N ALA A 31 -7.74 -0.75 8.15
CA ALA A 31 -6.73 0.08 7.51
C ALA A 31 -7.38 1.28 6.84
N ALA A 32 -8.50 1.07 6.16
CA ALA A 32 -9.20 2.17 5.52
C ALA A 32 -9.68 3.20 6.54
N GLU A 33 -10.22 2.72 7.64
CA GLU A 33 -10.68 3.61 8.70
C GLU A 33 -9.53 4.48 9.23
N LEU A 34 -8.41 3.86 9.50
CA LEU A 34 -7.25 4.58 10.05
C LEU A 34 -6.69 5.59 9.06
N LEU A 35 -6.80 5.31 7.78
CA LEU A 35 -6.28 6.18 6.74
C LEU A 35 -7.30 7.20 6.24
N GLY A 36 -8.53 7.11 6.72
CA GLY A 36 -9.59 8.00 6.26
C GLY A 36 -10.01 7.72 4.84
N LYS A 37 -9.94 6.46 4.42
CA LYS A 37 -10.27 6.04 3.07
C LYS A 37 -11.36 4.98 3.12
N THR A 38 -11.76 4.48 1.94
CA THR A 38 -12.73 3.39 1.87
C THR A 38 -12.00 2.06 1.76
N GLN A 39 -12.70 0.98 2.10
CA GLN A 39 -12.12 -0.34 1.92
C GLN A 39 -11.81 -0.61 0.45
N SER A 40 -12.65 -0.12 -0.44
CA SER A 40 -12.44 -0.27 -1.87
C SER A 40 -11.11 0.35 -2.31
N TYR A 41 -10.77 1.50 -1.73
CA TYR A 41 -9.50 2.17 -2.00
C TYR A 41 -8.32 1.25 -1.63
N ILE A 42 -8.38 0.66 -0.44
CA ILE A 42 -7.31 -0.24 0.01
C ILE A 42 -7.24 -1.47 -0.88
N SER A 43 -8.39 -2.04 -1.18
CA SER A 43 -8.46 -3.25 -1.99
C SER A 43 -7.86 -3.02 -3.38
N LYS A 44 -8.18 -1.90 -4.00
CA LYS A 44 -7.68 -1.60 -5.35
C LYS A 44 -6.18 -1.35 -5.34
N ILE A 45 -5.69 -0.70 -4.30
CA ILE A 45 -4.25 -0.47 -4.19
C ILE A 45 -3.52 -1.80 -4.03
N GLU A 46 -4.01 -2.66 -3.16
CA GLU A 46 -3.34 -3.95 -2.91
C GLU A 46 -3.43 -4.87 -4.12
N ALA A 47 -4.46 -4.71 -4.92
CA ALA A 47 -4.60 -5.50 -6.14
C ALA A 47 -3.77 -4.96 -7.31
N GLY A 48 -3.13 -3.82 -7.12
CA GLY A 48 -2.32 -3.21 -8.15
C GLY A 48 -3.12 -2.46 -9.19
N GLN A 49 -4.39 -2.19 -8.91
CA GLN A 49 -5.27 -1.53 -9.86
C GLN A 49 -5.26 -0.03 -9.74
N ARG A 50 -4.57 0.51 -8.74
CA ARG A 50 -4.55 1.93 -8.49
C ARG A 50 -3.14 2.35 -8.12
N ARG A 51 -2.69 3.45 -8.68
CA ARG A 51 -1.37 3.98 -8.36
C ARG A 51 -1.40 4.71 -7.03
N ILE A 52 -0.25 4.81 -6.41
CA ILE A 52 -0.12 5.49 -5.13
C ILE A 52 1.03 6.49 -5.25
N ASP A 53 0.83 7.71 -4.78
CA ASP A 53 1.90 8.70 -4.82
C ASP A 53 2.70 8.65 -3.51
N ILE A 54 3.77 9.44 -3.46
CA ILE A 54 4.68 9.40 -2.32
C ILE A 54 4.03 9.89 -1.03
N VAL A 55 3.12 10.84 -1.14
CA VAL A 55 2.43 11.35 0.04
C VAL A 55 1.55 10.27 0.64
N GLN A 56 0.82 9.58 -0.23
CA GLN A 56 -0.03 8.48 0.23
C GLN A 56 0.80 7.35 0.81
N LEU A 57 1.94 7.06 0.20
CA LEU A 57 2.81 6.02 0.70
C LEU A 57 3.33 6.35 2.09
N LYS A 58 3.65 7.60 2.33
CA LYS A 58 4.09 8.02 3.65
C LYS A 58 2.99 7.79 4.70
N GLU A 59 1.75 8.04 4.33
CA GLU A 59 0.64 7.80 5.23
C GLU A 59 0.46 6.32 5.56
N PHE A 60 0.60 5.48 4.55
CA PHE A 60 0.57 4.04 4.77
C PHE A 60 1.70 3.59 5.69
N ALA A 61 2.90 4.09 5.42
CA ALA A 61 4.07 3.71 6.21
C ALA A 61 3.87 4.08 7.68
N LYS A 62 3.37 5.29 7.90
CA LYS A 62 3.13 5.76 9.26
C LYS A 62 2.07 4.92 9.97
N THR A 63 0.98 4.64 9.27
CA THR A 63 -0.13 3.89 9.82
C THR A 63 0.28 2.46 10.17
N TYR A 64 1.07 1.83 9.29
CA TYR A 64 1.51 0.45 9.50
C TYR A 64 2.82 0.37 10.29
N LYS A 65 3.37 1.52 10.67
CA LYS A 65 4.61 1.59 11.47
C LYS A 65 5.79 0.93 10.77
N LYS A 66 5.92 1.26 9.48
CA LYS A 66 7.05 0.80 8.67
C LYS A 66 7.77 2.00 8.10
N SER A 67 9.03 1.79 7.71
CA SER A 67 9.77 2.85 7.02
C SER A 67 9.41 2.83 5.55
N LEU A 68 9.70 3.92 4.85
CA LEU A 68 9.48 3.95 3.40
C LEU A 68 10.32 2.90 2.69
N ASP A 69 11.52 2.64 3.19
CA ASP A 69 12.41 1.63 2.61
C ASP A 69 11.73 0.27 2.54
N TYR A 70 10.91 -0.04 3.53
CA TYR A 70 10.23 -1.32 3.56
C TYR A 70 9.42 -1.57 2.29
N PHE A 71 8.89 -0.48 1.71
CA PHE A 71 8.00 -0.58 0.54
C PHE A 71 8.73 -0.47 -0.78
N ILE A 72 9.90 0.13 -0.81
CA ILE A 72 10.56 0.43 -2.06
C ILE A 72 11.87 -0.31 -2.25
N LYS A 73 12.43 -0.87 -1.19
CA LYS A 73 13.69 -1.56 -1.27
C LYS A 73 13.48 -3.06 -1.38
N LYS A 74 14.06 -3.66 -2.37
CA LYS A 74 13.93 -5.10 -2.53
C LYS A 74 15.01 -5.86 -1.78
#